data_9e808b860908f9e76b0e9de42987c114
#
_entry.id   9e808b860908f9e76b0e9de42987c114
#
_cell.length_a   1.000
_cell.length_b   1.000
_cell.length_c   1.000
_cell.angle_alpha   90.00
_cell.angle_beta   90.00
_cell.angle_gamma   90.00
#
_symmetry.space_group_name_H-M   'P 1'
#
loop_
_entity.id
_entity.type
_entity.pdbx_description
1 polymer ?
#
loop_
_entity_poly.entity_id
_entity_poly.type
_entity_poly.pdbx_seq_one_letter_code
_entity_poly.pdbx_strand_id
1 'polypeptide(L)'
;MINVRPAIALDAASMARLLNAIILQGGTTALTTEVSGADLLERMHANDGRATWYVAVNAAEEVVGFQWIDSADYLPPEAAEIATFVQVGQTGLGIGSKLFDATRAAAKALGYKWINANIRADNEGGLIYYQSRGFQDYGRIEGYEMANGQIVDKVLKRYDL
;
A
#
# COMPACT_ATOMS: atom_id res chain seq x y z
N MET A 1 21.77 1.95 -0.14
CA MET A 1 21.24 0.59 0.03
C MET A 1 19.88 0.65 0.71
N ILE A 2 18.91 -0.08 0.20
CA ILE A 2 17.56 -0.16 0.78
C ILE A 2 17.41 -1.46 1.55
N ASN A 3 16.96 -1.37 2.79
CA ASN A 3 16.66 -2.53 3.63
C ASN A 3 15.16 -2.54 3.96
N VAL A 4 14.54 -3.71 3.86
CA VAL A 4 13.13 -3.91 4.18
C VAL A 4 13.02 -4.74 5.45
N ARG A 5 12.20 -4.26 6.39
CA ARG A 5 11.95 -4.93 7.67
C ARG A 5 10.49 -4.75 8.09
N PRO A 6 9.98 -5.56 9.01
CA PRO A 6 8.66 -5.32 9.58
C PRO A 6 8.57 -3.94 10.22
N ALA A 7 7.44 -3.27 10.04
CA ALA A 7 7.19 -1.98 10.69
C ALA A 7 6.96 -2.18 12.19
N ILE A 8 7.45 -1.24 12.98
CA ILE A 8 7.24 -1.20 14.42
C ILE A 8 6.55 0.11 14.81
N ALA A 9 6.07 0.21 16.04
CA ALA A 9 5.35 1.38 16.52
C ALA A 9 6.13 2.70 16.32
N LEU A 10 7.45 2.67 16.50
CA LEU A 10 8.31 3.84 16.30
C LEU A 10 8.32 4.36 14.86
N ASP A 11 7.94 3.54 13.88
CA ASP A 11 7.90 3.95 12.48
C ASP A 11 6.66 4.77 12.13
N ALA A 12 5.63 4.77 12.98
CA ALA A 12 4.33 5.35 12.67
C ALA A 12 4.42 6.84 12.29
N ALA A 13 5.19 7.62 13.01
CA ALA A 13 5.35 9.05 12.71
C ALA A 13 6.03 9.29 11.35
N SER A 14 7.06 8.51 11.03
CA SER A 14 7.76 8.61 9.74
C SER A 14 6.89 8.17 8.58
N MET A 15 6.12 7.08 8.76
CA MET A 15 5.16 6.62 7.75
C MET A 15 4.08 7.68 7.52
N ALA A 16 3.56 8.30 8.58
CA ALA A 16 2.55 9.35 8.44
C ALA A 16 3.08 10.56 7.65
N ARG A 17 4.31 11.00 7.93
CA ARG A 17 4.93 12.10 7.18
C ARG A 17 5.07 11.76 5.70
N LEU A 18 5.52 10.56 5.38
CA LEU A 18 5.67 10.10 4.00
C LEU A 18 4.32 10.06 3.29
N LEU A 19 3.30 9.48 3.92
CA LEU A 19 1.96 9.37 3.36
C LEU A 19 1.32 10.74 3.17
N ASN A 20 1.46 11.64 4.13
CA ASN A 20 0.91 12.99 4.03
C ASN A 20 1.52 13.78 2.87
N ALA A 21 2.81 13.59 2.58
CA ALA A 21 3.44 14.20 1.41
C ALA A 21 2.81 13.69 0.10
N ILE A 22 2.49 12.40 0.03
CA ILE A 22 1.79 11.81 -1.12
C ILE A 22 0.36 12.35 -1.24
N ILE A 23 -0.35 12.45 -0.13
CA ILE A 23 -1.71 12.99 -0.09
C ILE A 23 -1.71 14.45 -0.56
N LEU A 24 -0.77 15.24 -0.10
CA LEU A 24 -0.64 16.66 -0.47
C LEU A 24 -0.34 16.81 -1.98
N GLN A 25 0.51 15.96 -2.54
CA GLN A 25 0.80 15.95 -3.96
C GLN A 25 -0.45 15.62 -4.79
N GLY A 26 -1.29 14.71 -4.29
CA GLY A 26 -2.53 14.29 -4.95
C GLY A 26 -2.31 13.39 -6.16
N GLY A 27 -3.38 12.84 -6.66
CA GLY A 27 -3.41 12.10 -7.94
C GLY A 27 -3.09 10.61 -7.86
N THR A 28 -2.56 10.11 -6.75
CA THR A 28 -2.12 8.71 -6.66
C THR A 28 -2.84 7.88 -5.61
N THR A 29 -3.30 8.48 -4.52
CA THR A 29 -4.04 7.76 -3.47
C THR A 29 -5.49 8.21 -3.43
N ALA A 30 -6.38 7.33 -2.97
CA ALA A 30 -7.76 7.67 -2.68
C ALA A 30 -7.89 8.41 -1.33
N LEU A 31 -6.84 8.45 -0.53
CA LEU A 31 -6.81 9.19 0.72
C LEU A 31 -6.66 10.70 0.40
N THR A 32 -7.52 11.51 1.01
CA THR A 32 -7.58 12.95 0.75
C THR A 32 -7.35 13.80 2.00
N THR A 33 -7.36 13.16 3.17
CA THR A 33 -7.19 13.82 4.48
C THR A 33 -5.89 13.35 5.11
N GLU A 34 -5.13 14.28 5.69
CA GLU A 34 -3.90 13.94 6.40
C GLU A 34 -4.14 12.92 7.51
N VAL A 35 -3.14 12.07 7.74
CA VAL A 35 -3.14 11.06 8.80
C VAL A 35 -2.10 11.41 9.85
N SER A 36 -2.37 11.02 11.10
CA SER A 36 -1.38 11.13 12.18
C SER A 36 -0.64 9.80 12.37
N GLY A 37 0.49 9.84 13.09
CA GLY A 37 1.15 8.62 13.52
C GLY A 37 0.23 7.75 14.38
N ALA A 38 -0.60 8.36 15.22
CA ALA A 38 -1.57 7.64 16.04
C ALA A 38 -2.61 6.91 15.18
N ASP A 39 -3.09 7.54 14.09
CA ASP A 39 -4.03 6.90 13.16
C ASP A 39 -3.43 5.65 12.53
N LEU A 40 -2.18 5.74 12.07
CA LEU A 40 -1.51 4.59 11.47
C LEU A 40 -1.21 3.49 12.49
N LEU A 41 -0.83 3.87 13.70
CA LEU A 41 -0.56 2.91 14.77
C LEU A 41 -1.83 2.12 15.12
N GLU A 42 -2.97 2.79 15.23
CA GLU A 42 -4.26 2.16 15.44
C GLU A 42 -4.58 1.17 14.31
N ARG A 43 -4.36 1.59 13.06
CA ARG A 43 -4.60 0.73 11.90
C ARG A 43 -3.69 -0.49 11.89
N MET A 44 -2.42 -0.34 12.29
CA MET A 44 -1.48 -1.46 12.37
C MET A 44 -1.96 -2.56 13.33
N HIS A 45 -2.68 -2.19 14.39
CA HIS A 45 -3.14 -3.12 15.40
C HIS A 45 -4.60 -3.56 15.26
N ALA A 46 -5.36 -2.94 14.36
CA ALA A 46 -6.80 -3.19 14.24
C ALA A 46 -7.15 -4.63 13.85
N ASN A 47 -6.29 -5.32 13.09
CA ASN A 47 -6.52 -6.67 12.60
C ASN A 47 -5.28 -7.55 12.81
N ASP A 48 -4.81 -7.63 14.05
CA ASP A 48 -3.69 -8.50 14.39
C ASP A 48 -3.96 -9.94 13.91
N GLY A 49 -2.96 -10.54 13.25
CA GLY A 49 -3.07 -11.87 12.67
C GLY A 49 -3.66 -11.89 11.25
N ARG A 50 -4.18 -10.76 10.74
CA ARG A 50 -4.69 -10.63 9.37
C ARG A 50 -3.96 -9.55 8.59
N ALA A 51 -3.19 -8.69 9.25
CA ALA A 51 -2.44 -7.60 8.64
C ALA A 51 -0.94 -7.78 8.85
N THR A 52 -0.18 -7.26 7.89
CA THR A 52 1.27 -7.14 8.04
C THR A 52 1.76 -5.87 7.37
N TRP A 53 2.76 -5.24 7.96
CA TRP A 53 3.29 -3.95 7.52
C TRP A 53 4.81 -4.04 7.43
N TYR A 54 5.35 -3.55 6.32
CA TYR A 54 6.80 -3.47 6.09
C TYR A 54 7.21 -2.05 5.76
N VAL A 55 8.39 -1.67 6.24
CA VAL A 55 9.04 -0.40 5.89
C VAL A 55 10.31 -0.69 5.09
N ALA A 56 10.59 0.20 4.16
CA ALA A 56 11.88 0.26 3.47
C ALA A 56 12.66 1.44 4.03
N VAL A 57 13.88 1.19 4.44
CA VAL A 57 14.75 2.21 5.02
C VAL A 57 16.03 2.33 4.19
N ASN A 58 16.57 3.55 4.11
CA ASN A 58 17.84 3.81 3.40
C ASN A 58 19.03 3.60 4.34
N ALA A 59 20.23 3.90 3.86
CA ALA A 59 21.47 3.76 4.66
C ALA A 59 21.51 4.67 5.89
N ALA A 60 20.76 5.78 5.88
CA ALA A 60 20.62 6.68 7.02
C ALA A 60 19.49 6.26 7.97
N GLU A 61 18.90 5.08 7.77
CA GLU A 61 17.77 4.55 8.53
C GLU A 61 16.50 5.39 8.44
N GLU A 62 16.36 6.18 7.38
CA GLU A 62 15.14 6.93 7.11
C GLU A 62 14.13 6.05 6.37
N VAL A 63 12.85 6.15 6.73
CA VAL A 63 11.77 5.45 6.04
C VAL A 63 11.54 6.10 4.69
N VAL A 64 11.76 5.36 3.62
CA VAL A 64 11.60 5.83 2.24
C VAL A 64 10.44 5.13 1.50
N GLY A 65 9.80 4.18 2.13
CA GLY A 65 8.62 3.52 1.62
C GLY A 65 8.02 2.59 2.66
N PHE A 66 6.75 2.26 2.47
CA PHE A 66 6.10 1.23 3.28
C PHE A 66 4.95 0.60 2.52
N GLN A 67 4.57 -0.60 2.97
CA GLN A 67 3.55 -1.38 2.31
C GLN A 67 2.82 -2.20 3.37
N TRP A 68 1.50 -2.32 3.25
CA TRP A 68 0.76 -3.24 4.08
C TRP A 68 -0.19 -4.10 3.27
N ILE A 69 -0.57 -5.23 3.86
CA ILE A 69 -1.74 -6.00 3.47
C ILE A 69 -2.65 -6.15 4.66
N ASP A 70 -3.94 -6.21 4.40
CA ASP A 70 -4.96 -6.42 5.42
C ASP A 70 -6.21 -6.99 4.75
N SER A 71 -7.12 -7.54 5.55
CA SER A 71 -8.46 -7.88 5.09
C SER A 71 -9.22 -6.60 4.73
N ALA A 72 -10.21 -6.72 3.86
CA ALA A 72 -11.09 -5.61 3.50
C ALA A 72 -12.53 -6.11 3.43
N ASP A 73 -13.47 -5.27 3.89
CA ASP A 73 -14.89 -5.67 3.99
C ASP A 73 -15.50 -6.07 2.66
N TYR A 74 -15.03 -5.47 1.55
CA TYR A 74 -15.57 -5.77 0.22
C TYR A 74 -14.90 -6.97 -0.46
N LEU A 75 -13.88 -7.57 0.18
CA LEU A 75 -13.17 -8.73 -0.34
C LEU A 75 -13.54 -10.01 0.43
N PRO A 76 -13.43 -11.19 -0.21
CA PRO A 76 -13.60 -12.45 0.51
C PRO A 76 -12.46 -12.66 1.52
N PRO A 77 -12.66 -13.52 2.54
CA PRO A 77 -11.65 -13.74 3.59
C PRO A 77 -10.30 -14.24 3.08
N GLU A 78 -10.27 -14.92 1.93
CA GLU A 78 -9.03 -15.43 1.33
C GLU A 78 -8.19 -14.37 0.64
N ALA A 79 -8.72 -13.15 0.47
CA ALA A 79 -8.05 -12.06 -0.23
C ALA A 79 -7.55 -10.99 0.74
N ALA A 80 -6.32 -10.52 0.52
CA ALA A 80 -5.76 -9.37 1.21
C ALA A 80 -5.75 -8.16 0.29
N GLU A 81 -6.04 -6.99 0.83
CA GLU A 81 -5.84 -5.73 0.10
C GLU A 81 -4.45 -5.18 0.41
N ILE A 82 -3.76 -4.70 -0.63
CA ILE A 82 -2.43 -4.13 -0.52
C ILE A 82 -2.48 -2.60 -0.67
N ALA A 83 -1.63 -1.91 0.08
CA ALA A 83 -1.38 -0.49 -0.08
C ALA A 83 0.13 -0.27 -0.10
N THR A 84 0.61 0.53 -1.04
CA THR A 84 2.04 0.78 -1.25
C THR A 84 2.28 2.28 -1.33
N PHE A 85 3.25 2.76 -0.54
CA PHE A 85 3.63 4.17 -0.51
C PHE A 85 5.14 4.28 -0.58
N VAL A 86 5.64 5.05 -1.55
CA VAL A 86 7.06 5.31 -1.73
C VAL A 86 7.26 6.82 -1.67
N GLN A 87 8.31 7.25 -0.99
CA GLN A 87 8.64 8.67 -0.82
C GLN A 87 8.68 9.37 -2.18
N VAL A 88 8.07 10.55 -2.25
CA VAL A 88 8.07 11.38 -3.46
C VAL A 88 9.52 11.60 -3.93
N GLY A 89 9.77 11.34 -5.21
CA GLY A 89 11.09 11.48 -5.80
C GLY A 89 12.00 10.25 -5.66
N GLN A 90 11.57 9.22 -4.93
CA GLN A 90 12.37 7.99 -4.73
C GLN A 90 11.87 6.82 -5.58
N THR A 91 10.95 7.05 -6.49
CA THR A 91 10.44 6.02 -7.40
C THR A 91 11.53 5.57 -8.37
N GLY A 92 11.50 4.31 -8.77
CA GLY A 92 12.48 3.74 -9.71
C GLY A 92 13.75 3.19 -9.06
N LEU A 93 13.86 3.21 -7.72
CA LEU A 93 15.02 2.70 -6.99
C LEU A 93 14.83 1.26 -6.49
N GLY A 94 13.80 0.57 -6.95
CA GLY A 94 13.52 -0.81 -6.55
C GLY A 94 12.91 -0.96 -5.15
N ILE A 95 12.52 0.14 -4.52
CA ILE A 95 11.93 0.14 -3.19
C ILE A 95 10.65 -0.70 -3.16
N GLY A 96 9.75 -0.45 -4.11
CA GLY A 96 8.50 -1.19 -4.21
C GLY A 96 8.69 -2.68 -4.46
N SER A 97 9.70 -3.07 -5.26
CA SER A 97 10.01 -4.46 -5.54
C SER A 97 10.44 -5.20 -4.27
N LYS A 98 11.31 -4.59 -3.49
CA LYS A 98 11.79 -5.17 -2.24
C LYS A 98 10.68 -5.28 -1.21
N LEU A 99 9.82 -4.26 -1.12
CA LEU A 99 8.65 -4.30 -0.24
C LEU A 99 7.73 -5.45 -0.64
N PHE A 100 7.44 -5.59 -1.92
CA PHE A 100 6.52 -6.64 -2.37
C PHE A 100 7.06 -8.05 -2.14
N ASP A 101 8.36 -8.27 -2.28
CA ASP A 101 8.96 -9.58 -2.00
C ASP A 101 8.68 -10.00 -0.54
N ALA A 102 8.84 -9.07 0.40
CA ALA A 102 8.55 -9.33 1.82
C ALA A 102 7.05 -9.50 2.08
N THR A 103 6.24 -8.63 1.52
CA THR A 103 4.78 -8.63 1.69
C THR A 103 4.15 -9.92 1.13
N ARG A 104 4.59 -10.35 -0.06
CA ARG A 104 4.10 -11.58 -0.69
C ARG A 104 4.36 -12.79 0.19
N ALA A 105 5.56 -12.92 0.71
CA ALA A 105 5.92 -14.03 1.60
C ALA A 105 5.07 -14.02 2.87
N ALA A 106 4.87 -12.84 3.46
CA ALA A 106 4.06 -12.69 4.67
C ALA A 106 2.58 -12.99 4.40
N ALA A 107 2.04 -12.54 3.27
CA ALA A 107 0.65 -12.82 2.89
C ALA A 107 0.40 -14.31 2.77
N LYS A 108 1.32 -15.02 2.15
CA LYS A 108 1.25 -16.47 2.02
C LYS A 108 1.31 -17.15 3.38
N ALA A 109 2.19 -16.70 4.26
CA ALA A 109 2.32 -17.24 5.62
C ALA A 109 1.07 -17.00 6.46
N LEU A 110 0.35 -15.88 6.25
CA LEU A 110 -0.91 -15.57 6.93
C LEU A 110 -2.09 -16.41 6.40
N GLY A 111 -1.90 -17.15 5.31
CA GLY A 111 -2.94 -18.01 4.75
C GLY A 111 -3.80 -17.36 3.68
N TYR A 112 -3.50 -16.16 3.24
CA TYR A 112 -4.19 -15.54 2.10
C TYR A 112 -3.95 -16.34 0.83
N LYS A 113 -4.94 -16.34 -0.07
CA LYS A 113 -4.84 -17.05 -1.36
C LYS A 113 -4.50 -16.12 -2.51
N TRP A 114 -4.84 -14.84 -2.38
CA TRP A 114 -4.52 -13.84 -3.38
C TRP A 114 -4.51 -12.44 -2.76
N ILE A 115 -3.86 -11.52 -3.47
CA ILE A 115 -3.73 -10.12 -3.06
C ILE A 115 -4.49 -9.26 -4.06
N ASN A 116 -5.29 -8.33 -3.55
CA ASN A 116 -6.04 -7.35 -4.34
C ASN A 116 -5.36 -6.01 -4.29
N ALA A 117 -5.17 -5.40 -5.46
CA ALA A 117 -4.75 -4.01 -5.59
C ALA A 117 -5.91 -3.21 -6.17
N ASN A 118 -6.29 -2.15 -5.47
CA ASN A 118 -7.36 -1.23 -5.85
C ASN A 118 -6.72 0.11 -6.19
N ILE A 119 -6.61 0.42 -7.50
CA ILE A 119 -5.78 1.51 -7.99
C ILE A 119 -6.65 2.53 -8.70
N ARG A 120 -6.48 3.82 -8.39
CA ARG A 120 -7.12 4.88 -9.18
C ARG A 120 -6.71 4.72 -10.65
N ALA A 121 -7.69 4.82 -11.55
CA ALA A 121 -7.43 4.66 -12.98
C ALA A 121 -6.48 5.73 -13.54
N ASP A 122 -6.41 6.89 -12.88
CA ASP A 122 -5.50 7.97 -13.24
C ASP A 122 -4.11 7.88 -12.55
N ASN A 123 -3.90 6.86 -11.71
CA ASN A 123 -2.60 6.59 -11.10
C ASN A 123 -1.78 5.65 -12.02
N GLU A 124 -1.21 6.21 -13.07
CA GLU A 124 -0.45 5.46 -14.05
C GLU A 124 0.74 4.71 -13.44
N GLY A 125 1.47 5.35 -12.55
CA GLY A 125 2.61 4.73 -11.86
C GLY A 125 2.19 3.51 -11.03
N GLY A 126 1.06 3.59 -10.34
CA GLY A 126 0.53 2.46 -9.57
C GLY A 126 0.10 1.31 -10.47
N LEU A 127 -0.57 1.61 -11.58
CA LEU A 127 -0.98 0.59 -12.56
C LEU A 127 0.23 -0.16 -13.11
N ILE A 128 1.27 0.55 -13.50
CA ILE A 128 2.52 -0.02 -14.02
C ILE A 128 3.23 -0.84 -12.94
N TYR A 129 3.31 -0.31 -11.73
CA TYR A 129 3.97 -0.98 -10.61
C TYR A 129 3.38 -2.36 -10.35
N TYR A 130 2.07 -2.44 -10.13
CA TYR A 130 1.42 -3.71 -9.81
C TYR A 130 1.46 -4.68 -10.99
N GLN A 131 1.30 -4.19 -12.21
CA GLN A 131 1.45 -5.02 -13.40
C GLN A 131 2.86 -5.63 -13.50
N SER A 132 3.89 -4.83 -13.23
CA SER A 132 5.28 -5.30 -13.25
C SER A 132 5.58 -6.34 -12.16
N ARG A 133 4.80 -6.34 -11.06
CA ARG A 133 4.91 -7.35 -10.00
C ARG A 133 4.15 -8.63 -10.32
N GLY A 134 3.40 -8.67 -11.41
CA GLY A 134 2.67 -9.86 -11.84
C GLY A 134 1.18 -9.81 -11.56
N PHE A 135 0.64 -8.69 -11.09
CA PHE A 135 -0.79 -8.52 -10.91
C PHE A 135 -1.50 -8.47 -12.25
N GLN A 136 -2.70 -9.03 -12.32
CA GLN A 136 -3.54 -9.05 -13.50
C GLN A 136 -4.87 -8.35 -13.25
N ASP A 137 -5.35 -7.60 -14.24
CA ASP A 137 -6.64 -6.93 -14.15
C ASP A 137 -7.78 -7.97 -14.07
N TYR A 138 -8.75 -7.72 -13.19
CA TYR A 138 -9.94 -8.58 -13.12
C TYR A 138 -11.22 -7.80 -12.94
N GLY A 139 -11.18 -6.50 -12.71
CA GLY A 139 -12.39 -5.71 -12.50
C GLY A 139 -12.11 -4.22 -12.52
N ARG A 140 -13.21 -3.46 -12.38
CA ARG A 140 -13.18 -2.00 -12.39
C ARG A 140 -14.31 -1.48 -11.52
N ILE A 141 -14.06 -0.39 -10.82
CA ILE A 141 -15.08 0.38 -10.11
C ILE A 141 -15.20 1.72 -10.83
N GLU A 142 -16.38 2.01 -11.38
CA GLU A 142 -16.63 3.26 -12.09
C GLU A 142 -17.34 4.25 -11.19
N GLY A 143 -16.97 5.54 -11.32
CA GLY A 143 -17.65 6.62 -10.65
C GLY A 143 -17.53 6.61 -9.14
N TYR A 144 -16.38 6.20 -8.60
CA TYR A 144 -16.14 6.22 -7.16
C TYR A 144 -15.98 7.67 -6.69
N GLU A 145 -16.81 8.08 -5.73
CA GLU A 145 -16.72 9.41 -5.12
C GLU A 145 -15.78 9.38 -3.94
N MET A 146 -14.68 10.15 -4.02
CA MET A 146 -13.74 10.29 -2.93
C MET A 146 -14.27 11.24 -1.86
N ALA A 147 -13.66 11.20 -0.67
CA ALA A 147 -14.11 12.03 0.46
C ALA A 147 -14.13 13.53 0.16
N ASN A 148 -13.29 14.00 -0.78
CA ASN A 148 -13.25 15.39 -1.20
C ASN A 148 -14.26 15.71 -2.33
N GLY A 149 -15.10 14.76 -2.73
CA GLY A 149 -16.10 14.94 -3.79
C GLY A 149 -15.59 14.65 -5.20
N GLN A 150 -14.31 14.40 -5.38
CA GLN A 150 -13.75 14.04 -6.68
C GLN A 150 -14.24 12.66 -7.10
N ILE A 151 -14.66 12.52 -8.37
CA ILE A 151 -15.10 11.24 -8.94
C ILE A 151 -13.95 10.63 -9.72
N VAL A 152 -13.60 9.39 -9.40
CA VAL A 152 -12.53 8.64 -10.07
C VAL A 152 -13.00 7.22 -10.39
N ASP A 153 -12.41 6.63 -11.41
CA ASP A 153 -12.54 5.19 -11.64
C ASP A 153 -11.39 4.46 -10.94
N LYS A 154 -11.60 3.20 -10.61
CA LYS A 154 -10.57 2.36 -10.00
C LYS A 154 -10.43 1.07 -10.81
N VAL A 155 -9.20 0.62 -10.95
CA VAL A 155 -8.86 -0.65 -11.60
C VAL A 155 -8.55 -1.66 -10.50
N LEU A 156 -9.14 -2.85 -10.60
CA LEU A 156 -8.89 -3.94 -9.67
C LEU A 156 -7.94 -4.94 -10.32
N LYS A 157 -6.82 -5.18 -9.66
CA LYS A 157 -5.81 -6.15 -10.08
C LYS A 157 -5.63 -7.19 -8.98
N ARG A 158 -5.26 -8.40 -9.36
CA ARG A 158 -5.01 -9.48 -8.40
C ARG A 158 -3.70 -10.20 -8.65
N TYR A 159 -3.13 -10.71 -7.60
CA TYR A 159 -1.94 -11.56 -7.61
C TYR A 159 -2.27 -12.84 -6.85
N ASP A 160 -2.20 -13.98 -7.52
CA ASP A 160 -2.46 -15.29 -6.88
C ASP A 160 -1.20 -15.77 -6.15
N LEU A 161 -1.38 -16.17 -4.90
CA LEU A 161 -0.29 -16.61 -4.02
C LEU A 161 0.01 -18.11 -4.18
#